data_1a685184c39f27e54e9306cb87f01488
#
_entry.id   1a685184c39f27e54e9306cb87f01488
#
_cell.length_a   1.000
_cell.length_b   1.000
_cell.length_c   1.000
_cell.angle_alpha   90.00
_cell.angle_beta   90.00
_cell.angle_gamma   90.00
#
_symmetry.space_group_name_H-M   'P 1'
#
loop_
_entity.id
_entity.type
_entity.pdbx_description
1 polymer ?
#
loop_
_entity_poly.entity_id
_entity_poly.type
_entity_poly.pdbx_seq_one_letter_code
_entity_poly.pdbx_strand_id
1 'polypeptide(L)'
;MIDYDKLQKSLKHLELQFDNYKRAQDRAELTDIDREAIAESVIQRFETCYDTLWKDLKRYLIEDIGLADTPNSPKPLLKLAAQNDLFASSVEQWLKYADARTSTAHDYSGEKAAETLLIVGDFIDDAIGLYQTLTGTTWE
;
A
#
# COMPACT_ATOMS: atom_id res chain seq x y z
N MET A 1 16.26 16.52 2.07
CA MET A 1 15.61 15.50 2.94
C MET A 1 14.21 15.20 2.44
N ILE A 2 13.87 13.94 2.38
CA ILE A 2 12.55 13.51 1.89
C ILE A 2 11.51 13.67 3.01
N ASP A 3 10.38 14.27 2.65
CA ASP A 3 9.23 14.40 3.56
C ASP A 3 8.31 13.19 3.38
N TYR A 4 8.16 12.38 4.44
CA TYR A 4 7.33 11.18 4.43
C TYR A 4 5.98 11.38 5.11
N ASP A 5 5.59 12.60 5.43
CA ASP A 5 4.34 12.87 6.16
C ASP A 5 3.11 12.39 5.40
N LYS A 6 3.09 12.56 4.09
CA LYS A 6 1.97 12.12 3.26
C LYS A 6 1.86 10.59 3.25
N LEU A 7 2.98 9.89 3.18
CA LEU A 7 2.99 8.43 3.25
C LEU A 7 2.51 7.96 4.62
N GLN A 8 3.04 8.53 5.69
CA GLN A 8 2.62 8.18 7.05
C GLN A 8 1.12 8.35 7.22
N LYS A 9 0.57 9.48 6.79
CA LYS A 9 -0.84 9.77 6.92
C LYS A 9 -1.71 8.80 6.13
N SER A 10 -1.36 8.54 4.87
CA SER A 10 -2.14 7.64 4.02
C SER A 10 -2.08 6.20 4.53
N LEU A 11 -0.93 5.76 5.02
CA LEU A 11 -0.77 4.41 5.58
C LEU A 11 -1.56 4.27 6.89
N LYS A 12 -1.53 5.30 7.75
CA LYS A 12 -2.31 5.28 8.99
C LYS A 12 -3.81 5.23 8.72
N HIS A 13 -4.28 6.01 7.76
CA HIS A 13 -5.69 5.98 7.37
C HIS A 13 -6.10 4.61 6.82
N LEU A 14 -5.24 3.99 6.01
CA LEU A 14 -5.50 2.65 5.49
C LEU A 14 -5.56 1.63 6.62
N GLU A 15 -4.62 1.67 7.56
CA GLU A 15 -4.58 0.77 8.70
C GLU A 15 -5.86 0.87 9.53
N LEU A 16 -6.28 2.09 9.85
CA LEU A 16 -7.50 2.33 10.63
C LEU A 16 -8.76 1.87 9.91
N GLN A 17 -8.86 2.14 8.60
CA GLN A 17 -10.04 1.77 7.85
C GLN A 17 -10.10 0.25 7.59
N PHE A 18 -8.95 -0.38 7.41
CA PHE A 18 -8.91 -1.84 7.27
C PHE A 18 -9.35 -2.52 8.57
N ASP A 19 -8.92 -2.01 9.71
CA ASP A 19 -9.36 -2.50 11.00
C ASP A 19 -10.89 -2.33 11.17
N ASN A 20 -11.41 -1.17 10.77
CA ASN A 20 -12.85 -0.92 10.76
C ASN A 20 -13.59 -1.90 9.84
N TYR A 21 -13.04 -2.18 8.66
CA TYR A 21 -13.61 -3.14 7.72
C TYR A 21 -13.72 -4.54 8.35
N LYS A 22 -12.66 -5.00 9.02
CA LYS A 22 -12.68 -6.32 9.66
C LYS A 22 -13.74 -6.39 10.77
N ARG A 23 -13.86 -5.35 11.60
CA ARG A 23 -14.84 -5.28 12.66
C ARG A 23 -16.27 -5.14 12.15
N ALA A 24 -16.44 -4.51 11.01
CA ALA A 24 -17.77 -4.29 10.41
C ALA A 24 -18.47 -5.61 10.05
N GLN A 25 -17.70 -6.68 9.83
CA GLN A 25 -18.27 -7.99 9.51
C GLN A 25 -19.13 -8.55 10.65
N ASP A 26 -18.84 -8.17 11.90
CA ASP A 26 -19.53 -8.63 13.10
C ASP A 26 -20.54 -7.62 13.65
N ARG A 27 -20.73 -6.49 12.96
CA ARG A 27 -21.65 -5.44 13.41
C ARG A 27 -23.03 -5.62 12.77
N ALA A 28 -23.96 -6.17 13.54
CA ALA A 28 -25.30 -6.51 13.07
C ALA A 28 -26.13 -5.29 12.65
N GLU A 29 -25.83 -4.10 13.23
CA GLU A 29 -26.56 -2.85 12.93
C GLU A 29 -26.23 -2.28 11.53
N LEU A 30 -25.17 -2.76 10.88
CA LEU A 30 -24.79 -2.27 9.55
C LEU A 30 -25.59 -2.98 8.48
N THR A 31 -25.98 -2.23 7.45
CA THR A 31 -26.62 -2.81 6.25
C THR A 31 -25.53 -3.33 5.30
N ASP A 32 -25.95 -4.08 4.27
CA ASP A 32 -25.04 -4.55 3.22
C ASP A 32 -24.40 -3.38 2.49
N ILE A 33 -25.16 -2.30 2.24
CA ILE A 33 -24.63 -1.09 1.60
C ILE A 33 -23.58 -0.42 2.49
N ASP A 34 -23.79 -0.40 3.82
CA ASP A 34 -22.80 0.15 4.74
C ASP A 34 -21.48 -0.63 4.66
N ARG A 35 -21.55 -1.96 4.65
CA ARG A 35 -20.35 -2.81 4.56
C ARG A 35 -19.65 -2.65 3.22
N GLU A 36 -20.41 -2.54 2.14
CA GLU A 36 -19.87 -2.32 0.81
C GLU A 36 -19.12 -0.98 0.74
N ALA A 37 -19.69 0.08 1.31
CA ALA A 37 -19.05 1.40 1.35
C ALA A 37 -17.73 1.37 2.12
N ILE A 38 -17.68 0.63 3.24
CA ILE A 38 -16.46 0.48 4.01
C ILE A 38 -15.40 -0.27 3.20
N ALA A 39 -15.79 -1.35 2.52
CA ALA A 39 -14.88 -2.12 1.67
C ALA A 39 -14.32 -1.28 0.53
N GLU A 40 -15.15 -0.50 -0.15
CA GLU A 40 -14.74 0.40 -1.22
C GLU A 40 -13.75 1.46 -0.69
N SER A 41 -14.00 1.98 0.51
CA SER A 41 -13.10 2.93 1.15
C SER A 41 -11.73 2.33 1.43
N VAL A 42 -11.66 1.08 1.87
CA VAL A 42 -10.38 0.37 2.07
C VAL A 42 -9.60 0.30 0.76
N ILE A 43 -10.26 -0.09 -0.32
CA ILE A 43 -9.61 -0.22 -1.64
C ILE A 43 -9.09 1.14 -2.10
N GLN A 44 -9.89 2.20 -1.99
CA GLN A 44 -9.49 3.55 -2.38
C GLN A 44 -8.27 4.01 -1.56
N ARG A 45 -8.25 3.75 -0.26
CA ARG A 45 -7.13 4.13 0.61
C ARG A 45 -5.89 3.29 0.33
N PHE A 46 -6.06 2.02 -0.04
CA PHE A 46 -4.96 1.18 -0.52
C PHE A 46 -4.32 1.80 -1.76
N GLU A 47 -5.12 2.20 -2.74
CA GLU A 47 -4.62 2.82 -3.97
C GLU A 47 -3.85 4.10 -3.68
N THR A 48 -4.39 4.96 -2.84
CA THR A 48 -3.74 6.22 -2.46
C THR A 48 -2.41 5.98 -1.76
N CYS A 49 -2.40 5.06 -0.81
CA CYS A 49 -1.19 4.72 -0.06
C CYS A 49 -0.12 4.11 -0.97
N TYR A 50 -0.52 3.18 -1.83
CA TYR A 50 0.38 2.54 -2.79
C TYR A 50 1.03 3.57 -3.71
N ASP A 51 0.23 4.48 -4.27
CA ASP A 51 0.73 5.50 -5.19
C ASP A 51 1.72 6.43 -4.50
N THR A 52 1.46 6.81 -3.26
CA THR A 52 2.36 7.65 -2.47
C THR A 52 3.66 6.89 -2.15
N LEU A 53 3.51 5.62 -1.78
CA LEU A 53 4.63 4.78 -1.36
C LEU A 53 5.67 4.60 -2.48
N TRP A 54 5.24 4.22 -3.69
CA TRP A 54 6.23 3.97 -4.73
C TRP A 54 6.91 5.26 -5.21
N LYS A 55 6.23 6.40 -5.12
CA LYS A 55 6.82 7.69 -5.45
C LYS A 55 7.87 8.10 -4.41
N ASP A 56 7.60 7.89 -3.14
CA ASP A 56 8.57 8.15 -2.07
C ASP A 56 9.74 7.16 -2.14
N LEU A 57 9.47 5.90 -2.48
CA LEU A 57 10.52 4.90 -2.71
C LEU A 57 11.45 5.34 -3.84
N LYS A 58 10.90 5.88 -4.93
CA LYS A 58 11.70 6.42 -6.02
C LYS A 58 12.61 7.54 -5.55
N ARG A 59 12.07 8.48 -4.76
CA ARG A 59 12.87 9.57 -4.19
C ARG A 59 14.01 9.05 -3.34
N TYR A 60 13.73 8.05 -2.51
CA TYR A 60 14.74 7.42 -1.65
C TYR A 60 15.86 6.80 -2.49
N LEU A 61 15.52 6.07 -3.55
CA LEU A 61 16.51 5.46 -4.42
C LEU A 61 17.40 6.50 -5.10
N ILE A 62 16.84 7.64 -5.50
CA ILE A 62 17.59 8.72 -6.12
C ILE A 62 18.43 9.48 -5.10
N GLU A 63 17.81 9.94 -4.01
CA GLU A 63 18.43 10.89 -3.08
C GLU A 63 19.30 10.23 -2.02
N ASP A 64 18.85 9.12 -1.44
CA ASP A 64 19.57 8.48 -0.34
C ASP A 64 20.50 7.36 -0.83
N ILE A 65 20.09 6.58 -1.83
CA ILE A 65 20.94 5.53 -2.40
C ILE A 65 21.84 6.10 -3.50
N GLY A 66 21.39 7.14 -4.19
CA GLY A 66 22.20 7.82 -5.20
C GLY A 66 22.11 7.22 -6.60
N LEU A 67 21.01 6.54 -6.92
CA LEU A 67 20.83 5.91 -8.23
C LEU A 67 20.29 6.93 -9.22
N ALA A 68 21.10 7.25 -10.25
CA ALA A 68 20.76 8.28 -11.24
C ALA A 68 19.67 7.83 -12.20
N ASP A 69 19.69 6.56 -12.61
CA ASP A 69 18.76 6.00 -13.60
C ASP A 69 17.71 5.15 -12.93
N THR A 70 16.73 5.79 -12.29
CA THR A 70 15.61 5.06 -11.67
C THR A 70 14.43 4.98 -12.62
N PRO A 71 13.76 3.81 -12.69
CA PRO A 71 12.54 3.69 -13.49
C PRO A 71 11.43 4.64 -13.02
N ASN A 72 10.60 5.11 -13.94
CA ASN A 72 9.46 5.96 -13.60
C ASN A 72 8.15 5.19 -13.71
N SER A 73 8.16 3.92 -13.33
CA SER A 73 6.97 3.07 -13.28
C SER A 73 7.10 2.07 -12.14
N PRO A 74 5.96 1.64 -11.54
CA PRO A 74 6.00 0.87 -10.30
C PRO A 74 6.75 -0.45 -10.37
N LYS A 75 6.44 -1.33 -11.32
CA LYS A 75 7.03 -2.68 -11.32
C LYS A 75 8.55 -2.69 -11.48
N PRO A 76 9.13 -1.98 -12.47
CA PRO A 76 10.58 -1.90 -12.57
C PRO A 76 11.22 -1.26 -11.33
N LEU A 77 10.56 -0.26 -10.75
CA LEU A 77 11.05 0.41 -9.54
C LEU A 77 11.07 -0.56 -8.35
N LEU A 78 10.02 -1.37 -8.18
CA LEU A 78 9.96 -2.38 -7.12
C LEU A 78 11.07 -3.42 -7.26
N LYS A 79 11.36 -3.84 -8.50
CA LYS A 79 12.46 -4.77 -8.75
C LYS A 79 13.81 -4.16 -8.37
N LEU A 80 14.01 -2.88 -8.68
CA LEU A 80 15.24 -2.18 -8.31
C LEU A 80 15.36 -2.05 -6.79
N ALA A 81 14.27 -1.74 -6.10
CA ALA A 81 14.25 -1.68 -4.63
C ALA A 81 14.60 -3.02 -4.01
N ALA A 82 14.09 -4.12 -4.57
CA ALA A 82 14.40 -5.47 -4.10
C ALA A 82 15.90 -5.78 -4.29
N GLN A 83 16.49 -5.35 -5.39
CA GLN A 83 17.93 -5.51 -5.63
C GLN A 83 18.79 -4.74 -4.61
N ASN A 84 18.23 -3.70 -4.01
CA ASN A 84 18.89 -2.90 -2.96
C ASN A 84 18.49 -3.33 -1.55
N ASP A 85 17.89 -4.50 -1.40
CA ASP A 85 17.54 -5.14 -0.11
C ASP A 85 16.61 -4.27 0.76
N LEU A 86 15.71 -3.51 0.14
CA LEU A 86 14.80 -2.63 0.87
C LEU A 86 13.55 -3.34 1.40
N PHE A 87 13.23 -4.53 0.90
CA PHE A 87 12.02 -5.24 1.25
C PHE A 87 12.29 -6.42 2.18
N ALA A 88 11.43 -6.59 3.20
CA ALA A 88 11.41 -7.78 4.03
C ALA A 88 10.73 -8.95 3.32
N SER A 89 9.69 -8.66 2.52
CA SER A 89 8.99 -9.67 1.73
C SER A 89 9.63 -9.81 0.34
N SER A 90 9.27 -10.87 -0.38
CA SER A 90 9.78 -11.12 -1.72
C SER A 90 9.32 -10.07 -2.72
N VAL A 91 10.06 -9.90 -3.82
CA VAL A 91 9.65 -9.00 -4.90
C VAL A 91 8.34 -9.48 -5.52
N GLU A 92 8.10 -10.79 -5.59
CA GLU A 92 6.86 -11.37 -6.10
C GLU A 92 5.66 -10.88 -5.30
N GLN A 93 5.80 -10.77 -3.98
CA GLN A 93 4.73 -10.25 -3.12
C GLN A 93 4.45 -8.78 -3.44
N TRP A 94 5.49 -7.96 -3.61
CA TRP A 94 5.32 -6.56 -3.98
C TRP A 94 4.71 -6.39 -5.37
N LEU A 95 5.04 -7.27 -6.32
CA LEU A 95 4.43 -7.25 -7.65
C LEU A 95 2.94 -7.60 -7.60
N LYS A 96 2.50 -8.41 -6.64
CA LYS A 96 1.08 -8.66 -6.42
C LYS A 96 0.33 -7.39 -6.00
N TYR A 97 0.96 -6.54 -5.19
CA TYR A 97 0.36 -5.26 -4.81
C TYR A 97 0.20 -4.35 -6.04
N ALA A 98 1.20 -4.32 -6.91
CA ALA A 98 1.14 -3.56 -8.16
C ALA A 98 -0.01 -4.05 -9.05
N ASP A 99 -0.18 -5.37 -9.19
CA ASP A 99 -1.26 -5.96 -9.97
C ASP A 99 -2.63 -5.64 -9.37
N ALA A 100 -2.76 -5.70 -8.04
CA ALA A 100 -4.00 -5.36 -7.36
C ALA A 100 -4.39 -3.90 -7.60
N ARG A 101 -3.42 -2.98 -7.53
CA ARG A 101 -3.66 -1.56 -7.80
C ARG A 101 -4.18 -1.34 -9.22
N THR A 102 -3.60 -2.03 -10.20
CA THR A 102 -4.03 -1.94 -11.59
C THR A 102 -5.44 -2.52 -11.76
N SER A 103 -5.72 -3.66 -11.12
CA SER A 103 -7.00 -4.37 -11.26
C SER A 103 -8.18 -3.56 -10.72
N THR A 104 -7.98 -2.75 -9.67
CA THR A 104 -9.06 -1.98 -9.05
C THR A 104 -9.19 -0.56 -9.60
N ALA A 105 -8.38 -0.18 -10.59
CA ALA A 105 -8.33 1.20 -11.10
C ALA A 105 -9.68 1.75 -11.56
N HIS A 106 -10.57 0.89 -12.05
CA HIS A 106 -11.86 1.29 -12.60
C HIS A 106 -13.05 0.60 -11.95
N ASP A 107 -12.81 -0.29 -10.97
CA ASP A 107 -13.89 -1.05 -10.34
C ASP A 107 -13.51 -1.43 -8.92
N TYR A 108 -14.30 -0.94 -7.95
CA TYR A 108 -14.11 -1.23 -6.52
C TYR A 108 -15.02 -2.37 -6.04
N SER A 109 -15.67 -3.06 -6.97
CA SER A 109 -16.61 -4.15 -6.64
C SER A 109 -16.22 -5.44 -7.36
N GLY A 110 -16.92 -6.51 -7.06
CA GLY A 110 -16.75 -7.78 -7.73
C GLY A 110 -15.53 -8.58 -7.27
N GLU A 111 -15.09 -9.50 -8.12
CA GLU A 111 -14.05 -10.47 -7.80
C GLU A 111 -12.68 -9.82 -7.57
N LYS A 112 -12.32 -8.83 -8.39
CA LYS A 112 -11.03 -8.15 -8.26
C LYS A 112 -10.94 -7.35 -6.97
N ALA A 113 -12.05 -6.72 -6.57
CA ALA A 113 -12.12 -6.01 -5.29
C ALA A 113 -11.97 -6.99 -4.13
N ALA A 114 -12.64 -8.14 -4.19
CA ALA A 114 -12.53 -9.17 -3.16
C ALA A 114 -11.10 -9.70 -3.04
N GLU A 115 -10.43 -9.95 -4.17
CA GLU A 115 -9.03 -10.38 -4.18
C GLU A 115 -8.12 -9.32 -3.56
N THR A 116 -8.34 -8.04 -3.85
CA THR A 116 -7.55 -6.95 -3.27
C THR A 116 -7.72 -6.91 -1.75
N LEU A 117 -8.95 -7.05 -1.25
CA LEU A 117 -9.21 -7.04 0.18
C LEU A 117 -8.47 -8.16 0.92
N LEU A 118 -8.23 -9.30 0.25
CA LEU A 118 -7.48 -10.39 0.85
C LEU A 118 -5.99 -10.07 1.06
N ILE A 119 -5.42 -9.19 0.26
CA ILE A 119 -3.99 -8.86 0.35
C ILE A 119 -3.70 -7.56 1.09
N VAL A 120 -4.72 -6.76 1.42
CA VAL A 120 -4.51 -5.45 2.05
C VAL A 120 -3.79 -5.57 3.40
N GLY A 121 -4.12 -6.59 4.19
CA GLY A 121 -3.43 -6.80 5.46
C GLY A 121 -1.94 -7.03 5.29
N ASP A 122 -1.56 -7.86 4.34
CA ASP A 122 -0.15 -8.11 4.01
C ASP A 122 0.52 -6.83 3.49
N PHE A 123 -0.18 -6.07 2.65
CA PHE A 123 0.34 -4.80 2.16
C PHE A 123 0.62 -3.83 3.30
N ILE A 124 -0.30 -3.70 4.26
CA ILE A 124 -0.11 -2.81 5.42
C ILE A 124 1.16 -3.20 6.17
N ASP A 125 1.34 -4.49 6.47
CA ASP A 125 2.52 -4.97 7.19
C ASP A 125 3.81 -4.68 6.42
N ASP A 126 3.82 -4.95 5.13
CA ASP A 126 4.98 -4.69 4.27
C ASP A 126 5.26 -3.20 4.12
N ALA A 127 4.20 -2.38 4.00
CA ALA A 127 4.35 -0.93 3.89
C ALA A 127 4.87 -0.32 5.18
N ILE A 128 4.44 -0.81 6.34
CA ILE A 128 4.97 -0.38 7.64
C ILE A 128 6.47 -0.70 7.71
N GLY A 129 6.85 -1.92 7.34
CA GLY A 129 8.26 -2.32 7.32
C GLY A 129 9.10 -1.44 6.41
N LEU A 130 8.59 -1.16 5.21
CA LEU A 130 9.28 -0.27 4.27
C LEU A 130 9.37 1.15 4.82
N TYR A 131 8.28 1.68 5.39
CA TYR A 131 8.29 3.01 6.01
C TYR A 131 9.41 3.12 7.05
N GLN A 132 9.54 2.13 7.92
CA GLN A 132 10.58 2.10 8.94
C GLN A 132 11.99 2.06 8.32
N THR A 133 12.16 1.31 7.23
CA THR A 133 13.43 1.27 6.50
C THR A 133 13.78 2.61 5.88
N LEU A 134 12.82 3.26 5.22
CA LEU A 134 13.06 4.52 4.54
C LEU A 134 13.30 5.69 5.50
N THR A 135 12.56 5.73 6.61
CA THR A 135 12.61 6.85 7.56
C THR A 135 13.59 6.65 8.70
N GLY A 136 13.93 5.41 9.02
CA GLY A 136 14.71 5.09 10.21
C GLY A 136 13.95 5.25 11.52
N THR A 137 12.61 5.42 11.45
CA THR A 137 11.77 5.60 12.64
C THR A 137 10.78 4.44 12.79
N THR A 138 10.40 4.16 14.04
CA THR A 138 9.42 3.12 14.34
C THR A 138 8.02 3.60 13.98
N TRP A 139 7.21 2.70 13.45
CA TRP A 139 5.79 2.98 13.16
C TRP A 139 4.99 3.06 14.46
N GLU A 140 4.14 4.09 14.55
CA GLU A 140 3.25 4.29 15.70
C GLU A 140 1.81 4.54 15.27
#